data_c182ea2f19ec395b2b7b1159d4478ee0
#
_entry.id   c182ea2f19ec395b2b7b1159d4478ee0
#
_cell.length_a   1.000
_cell.length_b   1.000
_cell.length_c   1.000
_cell.angle_alpha   90.00
_cell.angle_beta   90.00
_cell.angle_gamma   90.00
#
_symmetry.space_group_name_H-M   'P 1'
#
loop_
_entity.id
_entity.type
_entity.pdbx_description
1 polymer ?
#
loop_
_entity_poly.entity_id
_entity_poly.type
_entity_poly.pdbx_seq_one_letter_code
_entity_poly.pdbx_strand_id
1 'polypeptide(L)'
;LLLKSGIYKRDEKSGRIYTLFRNRLVIPIRDRFGRVIAFTARYLGDDKADKVGKYVNSSNSSVFIKGEAVFGIDRASRCRDALYYNIVEGAPDVLRLQSIGLENTVATLGTAWSGAQFDILKKHIQSLCFIPDSDPPKDEPFGPGFKAVMTNGAEAVRRGFDVTVRELPFNEEKADDDAVILHKNDADEYILTPEIYAAIPEKPFILWLAEKKFSVASSLAEQRVIVAEVADLLRHIKDDAIADEYIASLAKIYGT
;
A
#
# COMPACT_ATOMS: atom_id res chain seq x y z
N LEU A 1 -9.49 33.12 3.75
CA LEU A 1 -8.97 32.17 4.75
C LEU A 1 -9.60 30.78 4.58
N LEU A 2 -10.92 30.61 4.65
CA LEU A 2 -11.62 29.31 4.60
C LEU A 2 -11.20 28.46 3.40
N LEU A 3 -11.18 29.01 2.18
CA LEU A 3 -10.83 28.27 0.96
C LEU A 3 -9.33 27.85 0.93
N LYS A 4 -8.46 28.54 1.65
CA LYS A 4 -7.04 28.20 1.77
C LYS A 4 -6.75 27.09 2.80
N SER A 5 -7.74 26.73 3.63
CA SER A 5 -7.60 25.70 4.66
C SER A 5 -7.61 24.28 4.08
N GLY A 6 -8.01 24.08 2.82
CA GLY A 6 -8.18 22.76 2.23
C GLY A 6 -9.43 21.99 2.73
N ILE A 7 -10.24 22.57 3.61
CA ILE A 7 -11.44 21.97 4.22
C ILE A 7 -12.71 22.39 3.50
N TYR A 8 -12.69 23.58 2.93
CA TYR A 8 -13.84 24.18 2.26
C TYR A 8 -13.61 24.30 0.75
N LYS A 9 -14.66 24.13 -0.01
CA LYS A 9 -14.72 24.41 -1.45
C LYS A 9 -15.79 25.44 -1.76
N ARG A 10 -15.65 26.11 -2.91
CA ARG A 10 -16.67 26.95 -3.50
C ARG A 10 -17.32 26.19 -4.65
N ASP A 11 -18.62 26.14 -4.65
CA ASP A 11 -19.38 25.67 -5.79
C ASP A 11 -19.27 26.69 -6.93
N GLU A 12 -18.82 26.25 -8.09
CA GLU A 12 -18.53 27.13 -9.23
C GLU A 12 -19.80 27.78 -9.82
N LYS A 13 -20.94 27.07 -9.72
CA LYS A 13 -22.20 27.54 -10.29
C LYS A 13 -22.94 28.53 -9.37
N SER A 14 -23.05 28.19 -8.09
CA SER A 14 -23.78 28.99 -7.10
C SER A 14 -22.93 29.98 -6.32
N GLY A 15 -21.59 29.87 -6.40
CA GLY A 15 -20.65 30.63 -5.58
C GLY A 15 -20.65 30.27 -4.09
N ARG A 16 -21.46 29.30 -3.66
CA ARG A 16 -21.66 28.92 -2.27
C ARG A 16 -20.43 28.19 -1.73
N ILE A 17 -20.02 28.57 -0.54
CA ILE A 17 -18.93 27.88 0.18
C ILE A 17 -19.53 26.74 1.00
N TYR A 18 -18.92 25.54 0.91
CA TYR A 18 -19.33 24.35 1.66
C TYR A 18 -18.11 23.58 2.18
N THR A 19 -18.32 22.80 3.25
CA THR A 19 -17.31 21.88 3.76
C THR A 19 -17.24 20.60 2.93
N LEU A 20 -16.03 20.04 2.75
CA LEU A 20 -15.80 18.76 2.09
C LEU A 20 -16.33 17.56 2.90
N PHE A 21 -16.48 17.70 4.22
CA PHE A 21 -16.68 16.59 5.16
C PHE A 21 -18.12 16.45 5.65
N ARG A 22 -19.09 16.52 4.75
CA ARG A 22 -20.51 16.34 5.09
C ARG A 22 -20.82 14.86 5.25
N ASN A 23 -21.50 14.50 6.34
CA ASN A 23 -21.91 13.12 6.67
C ASN A 23 -20.73 12.14 6.58
N ARG A 24 -19.60 12.50 7.21
CA ARG A 24 -18.36 11.72 7.15
C ARG A 24 -17.71 11.57 8.52
N LEU A 25 -17.11 10.41 8.74
CA LEU A 25 -16.15 10.21 9.80
C LEU A 25 -14.84 10.89 9.39
N VAL A 26 -14.41 11.90 10.14
CA VAL A 26 -13.23 12.70 9.85
C VAL A 26 -12.02 12.18 10.63
N ILE A 27 -10.95 11.88 9.92
CA ILE A 27 -9.70 11.32 10.45
C ILE A 27 -8.58 12.34 10.21
N PRO A 28 -7.84 12.77 11.26
CA PRO A 28 -6.76 13.74 11.10
C PRO A 28 -5.56 13.10 10.40
N ILE A 29 -4.98 13.82 9.44
CA ILE A 29 -3.68 13.53 8.84
C ILE A 29 -2.64 14.36 9.59
N ARG A 30 -1.60 13.68 10.09
CA ARG A 30 -0.56 14.30 10.92
C ARG A 30 0.79 14.29 10.20
N ASP A 31 1.59 15.30 10.45
CA ASP A 31 3.00 15.28 10.08
C ASP A 31 3.81 14.41 11.06
N ARG A 32 5.09 14.18 10.77
CA ARG A 32 6.01 13.38 11.62
C ARG A 32 6.12 13.89 13.08
N PHE A 33 5.75 15.12 13.35
CA PHE A 33 5.76 15.71 14.68
C PHE A 33 4.42 15.55 15.42
N GLY A 34 3.40 14.95 14.78
CA GLY A 34 2.07 14.75 15.34
C GLY A 34 1.13 15.95 15.15
N ARG A 35 1.54 17.01 14.44
CA ARG A 35 0.68 18.17 14.16
C ARG A 35 -0.32 17.83 13.08
N VAL A 36 -1.58 18.18 13.27
CA VAL A 36 -2.63 17.99 12.26
C VAL A 36 -2.39 18.96 11.10
N ILE A 37 -2.20 18.43 9.91
CA ILE A 37 -1.93 19.19 8.67
C ILE A 37 -3.10 19.13 7.69
N ALA A 38 -3.96 18.08 7.79
CA ALA A 38 -5.11 17.85 6.92
C ALA A 38 -6.06 16.82 7.53
N PHE A 39 -7.08 16.45 6.76
CA PHE A 39 -8.03 15.41 7.13
C PHE A 39 -8.31 14.50 5.94
N THR A 40 -8.53 13.22 6.20
CA THR A 40 -9.24 12.29 5.34
C THR A 40 -10.59 11.98 5.97
N ALA A 41 -11.60 11.66 5.16
CA ALA A 41 -12.94 11.44 5.71
C ALA A 41 -13.70 10.36 4.93
N ARG A 42 -14.20 9.35 5.67
CA ARG A 42 -15.01 8.26 5.15
C ARG A 42 -16.49 8.65 5.17
N TYR A 43 -17.21 8.42 4.08
CA TYR A 43 -18.65 8.61 4.03
C TYR A 43 -19.37 7.61 4.94
N LEU A 44 -20.41 8.07 5.67
CA LEU A 44 -21.18 7.25 6.61
C LEU A 44 -22.45 6.66 6.02
N GLY A 45 -22.83 7.06 4.81
CA GLY A 45 -23.97 6.53 4.07
C GLY A 45 -23.54 5.50 3.02
N ASP A 46 -24.45 5.16 2.11
CA ASP A 46 -24.17 4.34 0.93
C ASP A 46 -23.55 5.23 -0.17
N ASP A 47 -22.24 5.14 -0.32
CA ASP A 47 -21.48 5.96 -1.27
C ASP A 47 -21.82 5.68 -2.73
N LYS A 48 -22.25 4.45 -3.06
CA LYS A 48 -22.68 4.06 -4.40
C LYS A 48 -24.08 4.61 -4.73
N ALA A 49 -25.02 4.45 -3.80
CA ALA A 49 -26.38 4.99 -3.96
C ALA A 49 -26.37 6.52 -4.02
N ASP A 50 -25.58 7.16 -3.16
CA ASP A 50 -25.49 8.63 -3.08
C ASP A 50 -24.54 9.23 -4.13
N LYS A 51 -23.83 8.38 -4.91
CA LYS A 51 -22.87 8.77 -5.96
C LYS A 51 -21.80 9.74 -5.47
N VAL A 52 -21.26 9.48 -4.29
CA VAL A 52 -20.19 10.26 -3.65
C VAL A 52 -18.97 9.41 -3.45
N GLY A 53 -17.79 10.02 -3.36
CA GLY A 53 -16.56 9.25 -3.07
C GLY A 53 -16.57 8.65 -1.66
N LYS A 54 -16.25 7.36 -1.54
CA LYS A 54 -16.13 6.65 -0.26
C LYS A 54 -15.21 7.40 0.71
N TYR A 55 -14.05 7.84 0.23
CA TYR A 55 -13.10 8.70 0.96
C TYR A 55 -12.89 10.02 0.25
N VAL A 56 -12.75 11.09 1.04
CA VAL A 56 -12.40 12.42 0.57
C VAL A 56 -11.28 12.97 1.45
N ASN A 57 -10.25 13.51 0.82
CA ASN A 57 -9.14 14.16 1.51
C ASN A 57 -9.28 15.68 1.45
N SER A 58 -8.68 16.39 2.40
CA SER A 58 -8.45 17.84 2.29
C SER A 58 -7.80 18.18 0.95
N SER A 59 -8.14 19.32 0.41
CA SER A 59 -7.41 19.88 -0.75
C SER A 59 -6.02 20.34 -0.31
N ASN A 60 -5.07 20.41 -1.26
CA ASN A 60 -3.75 20.97 -0.98
C ASN A 60 -3.86 22.37 -0.36
N SER A 61 -2.96 22.64 0.57
CA SER A 61 -2.88 23.91 1.29
C SER A 61 -1.41 24.30 1.52
N SER A 62 -1.17 25.40 2.25
CA SER A 62 0.20 25.80 2.61
C SER A 62 0.92 24.84 3.57
N VAL A 63 0.18 23.93 4.20
CA VAL A 63 0.72 22.97 5.20
C VAL A 63 0.50 21.50 4.79
N PHE A 64 -0.19 21.26 3.69
CA PHE A 64 -0.53 19.91 3.23
C PHE A 64 -0.46 19.81 1.70
N ILE A 65 0.41 18.96 1.22
CA ILE A 65 0.49 18.52 -0.18
C ILE A 65 0.23 17.01 -0.19
N LYS A 66 -0.86 16.58 -0.81
CA LYS A 66 -1.31 15.18 -0.78
C LYS A 66 -0.23 14.21 -1.27
N GLY A 67 0.51 14.56 -2.32
CA GLY A 67 1.59 13.74 -2.89
C GLY A 67 2.86 13.68 -2.04
N GLU A 68 2.95 14.44 -0.95
CA GLU A 68 4.08 14.43 -0.02
C GLU A 68 3.68 13.87 1.36
N ALA A 69 2.38 13.77 1.65
CA ALA A 69 1.91 13.29 2.93
C ALA A 69 1.93 11.76 3.00
N VAL A 70 2.41 11.24 4.13
CA VAL A 70 2.39 9.81 4.48
C VAL A 70 1.50 9.66 5.71
N PHE A 71 0.41 8.90 5.58
CA PHE A 71 -0.50 8.65 6.70
C PHE A 71 0.14 7.68 7.71
N GLY A 72 0.04 7.97 9.00
CA GLY A 72 0.61 7.15 10.07
C GLY A 72 2.08 7.43 10.39
N ILE A 73 2.75 8.31 9.65
CA ILE A 73 4.18 8.63 9.83
C ILE A 73 4.48 9.19 11.23
N ASP A 74 3.52 9.87 11.86
CA ASP A 74 3.67 10.44 13.19
C ASP A 74 3.91 9.38 14.28
N ARG A 75 3.35 8.19 14.13
CA ARG A 75 3.62 7.05 15.01
C ARG A 75 4.82 6.25 14.51
N ALA A 76 4.84 5.88 13.24
CA ALA A 76 5.91 5.07 12.66
C ALA A 76 7.30 5.69 12.89
N SER A 77 7.45 7.01 12.75
CA SER A 77 8.73 7.69 12.98
C SER A 77 9.22 7.69 14.44
N ARG A 78 8.36 7.34 15.40
CA ARG A 78 8.71 7.20 16.82
C ARG A 78 9.04 5.77 17.21
N CYS A 79 8.73 4.81 16.37
CA CYS A 79 9.00 3.39 16.57
C CYS A 79 10.49 3.13 16.33
N ARG A 80 11.34 3.38 17.36
CA ARG A 80 12.81 3.33 17.23
C ARG A 80 13.37 1.94 16.96
N ASP A 81 12.65 0.92 17.40
CA ASP A 81 13.05 -0.49 17.25
C ASP A 81 12.47 -1.13 15.97
N ALA A 82 11.79 -0.34 15.13
CA ALA A 82 11.27 -0.83 13.87
C ALA A 82 12.42 -1.16 12.91
N LEU A 83 12.45 -2.41 12.45
CA LEU A 83 13.40 -2.85 11.42
C LEU A 83 12.93 -2.45 10.02
N TYR A 84 11.63 -2.30 9.83
CA TYR A 84 10.97 -1.92 8.58
C TYR A 84 9.67 -1.17 8.85
N TYR A 85 9.12 -0.52 7.82
CA TYR A 85 7.75 -0.01 7.86
C TYR A 85 6.82 -0.89 7.05
N ASN A 86 5.65 -1.18 7.63
CA ASN A 86 4.53 -1.79 6.92
C ASN A 86 3.90 -0.77 5.99
N ILE A 87 3.72 -1.15 4.74
CA ILE A 87 3.08 -0.36 3.69
C ILE A 87 1.73 -1.01 3.37
N VAL A 88 0.65 -0.33 3.71
CA VAL A 88 -0.73 -0.77 3.46
C VAL A 88 -1.44 0.19 2.50
N GLU A 89 -2.67 -0.16 2.06
CA GLU A 89 -3.35 0.62 1.02
C GLU A 89 -3.93 1.94 1.52
N GLY A 90 -4.47 1.96 2.73
CA GLY A 90 -5.23 3.11 3.20
C GLY A 90 -5.18 3.43 4.69
N ALA A 91 -5.87 4.53 5.04
CA ALA A 91 -5.94 5.00 6.41
C ALA A 91 -6.62 4.00 7.38
N PRO A 92 -7.68 3.24 6.99
CA PRO A 92 -8.27 2.23 7.87
C PRO A 92 -7.26 1.18 8.29
N ASP A 93 -6.48 0.65 7.34
CA ASP A 93 -5.48 -0.39 7.59
C ASP A 93 -4.43 0.11 8.57
N VAL A 94 -3.92 1.33 8.36
CA VAL A 94 -2.98 1.96 9.30
C VAL A 94 -3.57 2.08 10.69
N LEU A 95 -4.81 2.56 10.80
CA LEU A 95 -5.46 2.73 12.11
C LEU A 95 -5.66 1.38 12.80
N ARG A 96 -6.08 0.35 12.06
CA ARG A 96 -6.24 -1.01 12.60
C ARG A 96 -4.90 -1.55 13.07
N LEU A 97 -3.90 -1.59 12.22
CA LEU A 97 -2.60 -2.20 12.54
C LEU A 97 -1.91 -1.45 13.69
N GLN A 98 -1.95 -0.12 13.68
CA GLN A 98 -1.43 0.68 14.80
C GLN A 98 -2.20 0.45 16.11
N SER A 99 -3.52 0.15 16.05
CA SER A 99 -4.33 -0.12 17.24
C SER A 99 -3.99 -1.43 17.94
N ILE A 100 -3.40 -2.38 17.21
CA ILE A 100 -2.94 -3.67 17.75
C ILE A 100 -1.43 -3.70 18.01
N GLY A 101 -0.76 -2.54 18.03
CA GLY A 101 0.65 -2.42 18.37
C GLY A 101 1.63 -2.44 17.20
N LEU A 102 1.18 -2.59 15.94
CA LEU A 102 2.02 -2.48 14.74
C LEU A 102 2.19 -0.99 14.37
N GLU A 103 2.79 -0.19 15.26
CA GLU A 103 2.90 1.26 15.12
C GLU A 103 3.75 1.70 13.93
N ASN A 104 4.61 0.83 13.41
CA ASN A 104 5.45 1.01 12.22
C ASN A 104 4.67 0.90 10.90
N THR A 105 3.37 1.15 10.89
CA THR A 105 2.50 1.04 9.70
C THR A 105 2.19 2.40 9.11
N VAL A 106 2.31 2.52 7.78
CA VAL A 106 2.03 3.74 7.03
C VAL A 106 1.30 3.45 5.71
N ALA A 107 0.62 4.46 5.17
CA ALA A 107 -0.05 4.38 3.88
C ALA A 107 0.02 5.70 3.10
N THR A 108 -0.34 5.63 1.82
CA THR A 108 -0.69 6.81 1.03
C THR A 108 -2.13 7.27 1.34
N LEU A 109 -2.56 8.33 0.70
CA LEU A 109 -3.93 8.87 0.81
C LEU A 109 -4.79 8.52 -0.42
N GLY A 110 -4.75 7.26 -0.87
CA GLY A 110 -5.51 6.78 -2.02
C GLY A 110 -4.92 7.23 -3.37
N THR A 111 -3.60 7.22 -3.48
CA THR A 111 -2.82 7.45 -4.71
C THR A 111 -1.63 6.50 -4.74
N ALA A 112 -1.03 6.28 -5.92
CA ALA A 112 0.28 5.63 -5.99
C ALA A 112 1.31 6.39 -5.15
N TRP A 113 2.33 5.69 -4.64
CA TRP A 113 3.44 6.28 -3.92
C TRP A 113 4.21 7.24 -4.84
N SER A 114 4.47 8.45 -4.35
CA SER A 114 5.30 9.44 -5.04
C SER A 114 6.76 9.33 -4.63
N GLY A 115 7.65 9.86 -5.48
CA GLY A 115 9.06 9.99 -5.12
C GLY A 115 9.29 10.75 -3.82
N ALA A 116 8.54 11.84 -3.60
CA ALA A 116 8.64 12.65 -2.38
C ALA A 116 8.24 11.86 -1.11
N GLN A 117 7.23 10.98 -1.19
CA GLN A 117 6.84 10.12 -0.08
C GLN A 117 7.93 9.08 0.23
N PHE A 118 8.52 8.44 -0.79
CA PHE A 118 9.69 7.56 -0.59
C PHE A 118 10.89 8.30 0.03
N ASP A 119 11.15 9.54 -0.40
CA ASP A 119 12.22 10.36 0.17
C ASP A 119 11.98 10.71 1.65
N ILE A 120 10.70 10.83 2.05
CA ILE A 120 10.33 10.98 3.47
C ILE A 120 10.62 9.68 4.22
N LEU A 121 10.17 8.52 3.71
CA LEU A 121 10.41 7.22 4.36
C LEU A 121 11.89 6.94 4.51
N LYS A 122 12.72 7.24 3.48
CA LYS A 122 14.17 6.98 3.48
C LYS A 122 14.94 7.68 4.60
N LYS A 123 14.38 8.77 5.15
CA LYS A 123 14.95 9.48 6.31
C LYS A 123 14.75 8.74 7.63
N HIS A 124 13.87 7.75 7.67
CA HIS A 124 13.47 7.06 8.89
C HIS A 124 13.80 5.57 8.87
N ILE A 125 13.73 4.93 7.71
CA ILE A 125 13.84 3.48 7.58
C ILE A 125 14.56 3.09 6.28
N GLN A 126 15.17 1.90 6.25
CA GLN A 126 15.81 1.34 5.07
C GLN A 126 15.01 0.18 4.44
N SER A 127 14.08 -0.42 5.18
CA SER A 127 13.33 -1.60 4.75
C SER A 127 11.83 -1.34 4.78
N LEU A 128 11.11 -1.87 3.78
CA LEU A 128 9.66 -1.74 3.63
C LEU A 128 9.03 -3.12 3.45
N CYS A 129 7.95 -3.39 4.17
CA CYS A 129 7.13 -4.58 4.01
C CYS A 129 5.77 -4.20 3.43
N PHE A 130 5.50 -4.55 2.18
CA PHE A 130 4.20 -4.31 1.56
C PHE A 130 3.18 -5.37 1.96
N ILE A 131 1.98 -4.93 2.31
CA ILE A 131 0.85 -5.80 2.64
C ILE A 131 -0.28 -5.42 1.69
N PRO A 132 -0.36 -6.06 0.50
CA PRO A 132 -1.44 -5.80 -0.46
C PRO A 132 -2.76 -6.37 0.05
N ASP A 133 -3.85 -5.71 -0.30
CA ASP A 133 -5.17 -6.32 -0.23
C ASP A 133 -5.22 -7.54 -1.17
N SER A 134 -5.89 -8.61 -0.75
CA SER A 134 -6.04 -9.83 -1.55
C SER A 134 -7.26 -9.74 -2.47
N ASP A 135 -7.22 -8.81 -3.43
CA ASP A 135 -8.28 -8.74 -4.44
C ASP A 135 -8.25 -9.98 -5.35
N PRO A 136 -9.34 -10.77 -5.44
CA PRO A 136 -9.39 -11.89 -6.36
C PRO A 136 -9.21 -11.46 -7.82
N PRO A 137 -8.49 -12.24 -8.64
CA PRO A 137 -8.38 -11.97 -10.07
C PRO A 137 -9.76 -12.03 -10.74
N LYS A 138 -10.01 -11.11 -11.66
CA LYS A 138 -11.24 -11.06 -12.47
C LYS A 138 -10.90 -11.24 -13.95
N ASP A 139 -10.86 -10.11 -14.68
CA ASP A 139 -10.51 -10.10 -16.11
C ASP A 139 -9.00 -10.11 -16.34
N GLU A 140 -8.22 -9.79 -15.33
CA GLU A 140 -6.76 -9.76 -15.35
C GLU A 140 -6.18 -10.68 -14.26
N PRO A 141 -4.97 -11.24 -14.48
CA PRO A 141 -4.40 -12.25 -13.59
C PRO A 141 -4.10 -11.75 -12.17
N PHE A 142 -4.01 -10.42 -11.98
CA PHE A 142 -3.72 -9.82 -10.69
C PHE A 142 -4.74 -8.73 -10.35
N GLY A 143 -5.22 -8.72 -9.12
CA GLY A 143 -6.05 -7.66 -8.57
C GLY A 143 -5.30 -6.32 -8.41
N PRO A 144 -6.03 -5.22 -8.15
CA PRO A 144 -5.44 -3.88 -8.01
C PRO A 144 -4.36 -3.79 -6.95
N GLY A 145 -4.54 -4.42 -5.77
CA GLY A 145 -3.58 -4.42 -4.69
C GLY A 145 -2.23 -5.01 -5.10
N PHE A 146 -2.23 -6.17 -5.77
CA PHE A 146 -1.00 -6.81 -6.26
C PHE A 146 -0.30 -5.96 -7.33
N LYS A 147 -1.04 -5.36 -8.27
CA LYS A 147 -0.47 -4.46 -9.27
C LYS A 147 0.17 -3.23 -8.65
N ALA A 148 -0.48 -2.68 -7.63
CA ALA A 148 0.07 -1.56 -6.88
C ALA A 148 1.39 -1.93 -6.19
N VAL A 149 1.47 -3.11 -5.56
CA VAL A 149 2.71 -3.60 -4.94
C VAL A 149 3.79 -3.88 -5.98
N MET A 150 3.47 -4.50 -7.13
CA MET A 150 4.43 -4.72 -8.21
C MET A 150 5.09 -3.42 -8.66
N THR A 151 4.29 -2.36 -8.84
CA THR A 151 4.78 -1.05 -9.29
C THR A 151 5.56 -0.31 -8.18
N ASN A 152 4.96 -0.19 -6.99
CA ASN A 152 5.53 0.58 -5.90
C ASN A 152 6.74 -0.13 -5.26
N GLY A 153 6.72 -1.47 -5.18
CA GLY A 153 7.83 -2.26 -4.68
C GLY A 153 9.05 -2.16 -5.59
N ALA A 154 8.84 -2.23 -6.93
CA ALA A 154 9.92 -2.03 -7.88
C ALA A 154 10.55 -0.63 -7.77
N GLU A 155 9.73 0.41 -7.61
CA GLU A 155 10.22 1.77 -7.39
C GLU A 155 10.98 1.89 -6.06
N ALA A 156 10.48 1.25 -5.00
CA ALA A 156 11.16 1.23 -3.70
C ALA A 156 12.53 0.56 -3.79
N VAL A 157 12.64 -0.59 -4.48
CA VAL A 157 13.93 -1.28 -4.72
C VAL A 157 14.89 -0.37 -5.49
N ARG A 158 14.45 0.28 -6.58
CA ARG A 158 15.27 1.23 -7.35
C ARG A 158 15.77 2.41 -6.51
N ARG A 159 15.01 2.80 -5.48
CA ARG A 159 15.41 3.83 -4.51
C ARG A 159 16.31 3.29 -3.40
N GLY A 160 16.68 2.02 -3.45
CA GLY A 160 17.59 1.35 -2.53
C GLY A 160 16.95 1.04 -1.18
N PHE A 161 15.65 0.73 -1.15
CA PHE A 161 15.03 0.08 0.00
C PHE A 161 15.18 -1.43 -0.12
N ASP A 162 15.33 -2.11 1.02
CA ASP A 162 15.07 -3.53 1.13
C ASP A 162 13.56 -3.73 1.19
N VAL A 163 13.04 -4.57 0.29
CA VAL A 163 11.59 -4.71 0.14
C VAL A 163 11.15 -6.14 0.31
N THR A 164 10.16 -6.33 1.17
CA THR A 164 9.47 -7.61 1.39
C THR A 164 7.96 -7.46 1.16
N VAL A 165 7.27 -8.58 1.07
CA VAL A 165 5.80 -8.65 0.90
C VAL A 165 5.23 -9.68 1.87
N ARG A 166 4.14 -9.32 2.55
CA ARG A 166 3.26 -10.23 3.28
C ARG A 166 1.93 -10.29 2.55
N GLU A 167 1.71 -11.36 1.83
CA GLU A 167 0.50 -11.57 1.03
C GLU A 167 -0.63 -12.10 1.91
N LEU A 168 -1.76 -11.39 1.94
CA LEU A 168 -2.95 -11.86 2.63
C LEU A 168 -3.58 -13.03 1.86
N PRO A 169 -4.08 -14.08 2.54
CA PRO A 169 -4.85 -15.12 1.89
C PRO A 169 -6.17 -14.56 1.37
N PHE A 170 -6.76 -15.22 0.38
CA PHE A 170 -8.17 -14.98 0.03
C PHE A 170 -9.08 -15.55 1.12
N ASN A 171 -10.23 -14.93 1.30
CA ASN A 171 -11.31 -15.54 2.05
C ASN A 171 -12.07 -16.48 1.11
N GLU A 172 -12.12 -17.76 1.44
CA GLU A 172 -12.70 -18.80 0.60
C GLU A 172 -14.09 -19.19 1.12
N GLU A 173 -15.08 -19.13 0.24
CA GLU A 173 -16.43 -19.62 0.49
C GLU A 173 -16.76 -20.76 -0.47
N LYS A 174 -17.32 -21.86 0.04
CA LYS A 174 -17.80 -22.96 -0.80
C LYS A 174 -19.24 -22.68 -1.23
N ALA A 175 -19.46 -22.67 -2.53
CA ALA A 175 -20.80 -22.63 -3.10
C ALA A 175 -21.48 -24.01 -3.05
N ASP A 176 -22.81 -24.06 -3.29
CA ASP A 176 -23.63 -25.29 -3.24
C ASP A 176 -23.21 -26.37 -4.27
N ASP A 177 -22.48 -25.98 -5.32
CA ASP A 177 -21.95 -26.85 -6.39
C ASP A 177 -20.47 -27.25 -6.18
N ASP A 178 -19.95 -27.15 -4.94
CA ASP A 178 -18.53 -27.35 -4.58
C ASP A 178 -17.55 -26.35 -5.24
N ALA A 179 -18.02 -25.34 -5.95
CA ALA A 179 -17.17 -24.28 -6.46
C ALA A 179 -16.60 -23.43 -5.30
N VAL A 180 -15.33 -23.04 -5.40
CA VAL A 180 -14.70 -22.13 -4.44
C VAL A 180 -14.84 -20.70 -4.93
N ILE A 181 -15.53 -19.87 -4.16
CA ILE A 181 -15.64 -18.43 -4.39
C ILE A 181 -14.59 -17.73 -3.55
N LEU A 182 -13.72 -16.96 -4.21
CA LEU A 182 -12.69 -16.19 -3.55
C LEU A 182 -13.23 -14.77 -3.25
N HIS A 183 -13.14 -14.38 -1.99
CA HIS A 183 -13.46 -13.03 -1.55
C HIS A 183 -12.19 -12.27 -1.14
N LYS A 184 -12.28 -10.95 -1.24
CA LYS A 184 -11.22 -10.04 -0.82
C LYS A 184 -10.99 -10.09 0.69
N ASN A 185 -9.73 -9.98 1.11
CA ASN A 185 -9.34 -9.59 2.45
C ASN A 185 -8.58 -8.26 2.40
N ASP A 186 -9.03 -7.28 3.18
CA ASP A 186 -8.32 -6.05 3.45
C ASP A 186 -7.47 -6.22 4.73
N ALA A 187 -6.37 -5.50 4.86
CA ALA A 187 -5.47 -5.66 6.00
C ALA A 187 -6.17 -5.34 7.33
N ASP A 188 -7.08 -4.35 7.35
CA ASP A 188 -7.85 -3.96 8.55
C ASP A 188 -8.92 -4.98 8.96
N GLU A 189 -9.37 -5.83 8.04
CA GLU A 189 -10.35 -6.88 8.29
C GLU A 189 -9.69 -8.21 8.68
N TYR A 190 -8.53 -8.54 8.09
CA TYR A 190 -7.84 -9.81 8.30
C TYR A 190 -6.88 -9.78 9.49
N ILE A 191 -6.05 -8.74 9.61
CA ILE A 191 -5.02 -8.64 10.66
C ILE A 191 -5.63 -8.06 11.94
N LEU A 192 -6.24 -8.92 12.72
CA LEU A 192 -6.94 -8.52 13.94
C LEU A 192 -6.03 -8.52 15.19
N THR A 193 -4.93 -9.27 15.16
CA THR A 193 -3.96 -9.38 16.26
C THR A 193 -2.53 -9.45 15.74
N PRO A 194 -1.52 -9.14 16.59
CA PRO A 194 -0.11 -9.28 16.22
C PRO A 194 0.28 -10.72 15.84
N GLU A 195 -0.37 -11.74 16.43
CA GLU A 195 -0.10 -13.15 16.15
C GLU A 195 -0.55 -13.51 14.74
N ILE A 196 -1.72 -13.02 14.29
CA ILE A 196 -2.17 -13.20 12.91
C ILE A 196 -1.19 -12.56 11.94
N TYR A 197 -0.74 -11.32 12.22
CA TYR A 197 0.28 -10.66 11.42
C TYR A 197 1.57 -11.47 11.34
N ALA A 198 2.07 -11.98 12.46
CA ALA A 198 3.31 -12.76 12.52
C ALA A 198 3.20 -14.10 11.77
N ALA A 199 2.00 -14.66 11.66
CA ALA A 199 1.75 -15.91 10.95
C ALA A 199 1.73 -15.74 9.41
N ILE A 200 1.58 -14.51 8.88
CA ILE A 200 1.62 -14.26 7.43
C ILE A 200 3.08 -14.38 6.94
N PRO A 201 3.37 -15.31 6.01
CA PRO A 201 4.73 -15.46 5.50
C PRO A 201 5.25 -14.18 4.86
N GLU A 202 6.49 -13.84 5.19
CA GLU A 202 7.20 -12.73 4.57
C GLU A 202 8.10 -13.25 3.46
N LYS A 203 8.02 -12.63 2.28
CA LYS A 203 8.83 -12.99 1.12
C LYS A 203 9.62 -11.77 0.61
N PRO A 204 10.89 -11.94 0.18
CA PRO A 204 11.58 -10.90 -0.56
C PRO A 204 10.78 -10.48 -1.80
N PHE A 205 10.61 -9.17 -2.00
CA PHE A 205 9.79 -8.63 -3.08
C PHE A 205 10.20 -9.13 -4.46
N ILE A 206 11.51 -9.20 -4.75
CA ILE A 206 12.04 -9.63 -6.06
C ILE A 206 11.62 -11.07 -6.36
N LEU A 207 11.70 -11.97 -5.37
CA LEU A 207 11.28 -13.37 -5.52
C LEU A 207 9.77 -13.48 -5.66
N TRP A 208 9.01 -12.73 -4.83
CA TRP A 208 7.56 -12.66 -4.93
C TRP A 208 7.09 -12.16 -6.30
N LEU A 209 7.72 -11.09 -6.83
CA LEU A 209 7.41 -10.53 -8.15
C LEU A 209 7.66 -11.56 -9.26
N ALA A 210 8.82 -12.23 -9.21
CA ALA A 210 9.18 -13.26 -10.18
C ALA A 210 8.20 -14.43 -10.16
N GLU A 211 7.88 -14.98 -8.98
CA GLU A 211 6.89 -16.06 -8.82
C GLU A 211 5.55 -15.67 -9.42
N LYS A 212 5.02 -14.50 -9.05
CA LYS A 212 3.70 -14.02 -9.52
C LYS A 212 3.67 -13.85 -11.05
N LYS A 213 4.62 -13.10 -11.60
CA LYS A 213 4.63 -12.85 -13.05
C LYS A 213 4.90 -14.10 -13.85
N PHE A 214 5.81 -14.97 -13.39
CA PHE A 214 6.16 -16.18 -14.11
C PHE A 214 5.03 -17.22 -14.11
N SER A 215 4.23 -17.28 -13.04
CA SER A 215 3.08 -18.19 -12.95
C SER A 215 1.98 -17.94 -14.00
N VAL A 216 1.94 -16.75 -14.60
CA VAL A 216 0.94 -16.35 -15.59
C VAL A 216 1.53 -16.15 -16.99
N ALA A 217 2.85 -16.26 -17.13
CA ALA A 217 3.54 -16.11 -18.41
C ALA A 217 3.24 -17.28 -19.34
N SER A 218 2.63 -17.00 -20.49
CA SER A 218 2.16 -17.99 -21.46
C SER A 218 3.16 -18.25 -22.59
N SER A 219 4.22 -17.44 -22.71
CA SER A 219 5.19 -17.51 -23.79
C SER A 219 6.63 -17.27 -23.33
N LEU A 220 7.60 -17.82 -24.09
CA LEU A 220 9.03 -17.53 -23.87
C LEU A 220 9.37 -16.05 -24.00
N ALA A 221 8.64 -15.31 -24.82
CA ALA A 221 8.84 -13.86 -24.96
C ALA A 221 8.46 -13.12 -23.68
N GLU A 222 7.30 -13.45 -23.08
CA GLU A 222 6.88 -12.90 -21.78
C GLU A 222 7.86 -13.28 -20.67
N GLN A 223 8.30 -14.53 -20.62
CA GLN A 223 9.28 -14.98 -19.63
C GLN A 223 10.59 -14.17 -19.73
N ARG A 224 11.09 -13.90 -20.94
CA ARG A 224 12.29 -13.06 -21.14
C ARG A 224 12.11 -11.64 -20.64
N VAL A 225 10.92 -11.05 -20.83
CA VAL A 225 10.61 -9.71 -20.30
C VAL A 225 10.65 -9.70 -18.77
N ILE A 226 10.07 -10.73 -18.13
CA ILE A 226 10.09 -10.87 -16.67
C ILE A 226 11.53 -11.02 -16.15
N VAL A 227 12.32 -11.87 -16.79
CA VAL A 227 13.74 -12.06 -16.42
C VAL A 227 14.51 -10.74 -16.52
N ALA A 228 14.29 -9.97 -17.59
CA ALA A 228 14.95 -8.67 -17.76
C ALA A 228 14.54 -7.66 -16.69
N GLU A 229 13.25 -7.61 -16.33
CA GLU A 229 12.75 -6.74 -15.24
C GLU A 229 13.35 -7.12 -13.90
N VAL A 230 13.38 -8.40 -13.56
CA VAL A 230 13.95 -8.91 -12.31
C VAL A 230 15.46 -8.66 -12.26
N ALA A 231 16.18 -8.86 -13.37
CA ALA A 231 17.61 -8.58 -13.47
C ALA A 231 17.91 -7.08 -13.30
N ASP A 232 17.03 -6.19 -13.79
CA ASP A 232 17.15 -4.75 -13.53
C ASP A 232 17.06 -4.44 -12.04
N LEU A 233 16.09 -5.04 -11.34
CA LEU A 233 15.91 -4.83 -9.90
C LEU A 233 17.09 -5.38 -9.07
N LEU A 234 17.66 -6.53 -9.44
CA LEU A 234 18.82 -7.11 -8.77
C LEU A 234 20.04 -6.17 -8.75
N ARG A 235 20.22 -5.33 -9.78
CA ARG A 235 21.32 -4.35 -9.84
C ARG A 235 21.24 -3.29 -8.73
N HIS A 236 20.08 -3.14 -8.09
CA HIS A 236 19.88 -2.19 -6.99
C HIS A 236 20.10 -2.81 -5.60
N ILE A 237 20.31 -4.13 -5.53
CA ILE A 237 20.71 -4.81 -4.30
C ILE A 237 22.19 -4.51 -4.04
N LYS A 238 22.47 -3.94 -2.87
CA LYS A 238 23.83 -3.49 -2.52
C LYS A 238 24.72 -4.58 -1.93
N ASP A 239 24.10 -5.61 -1.38
CA ASP A 239 24.80 -6.73 -0.76
C ASP A 239 24.92 -7.87 -1.77
N ASP A 240 26.15 -8.17 -2.20
CA ASP A 240 26.43 -9.20 -3.19
C ASP A 240 25.99 -10.59 -2.73
N ALA A 241 26.11 -10.91 -1.43
CA ALA A 241 25.70 -12.19 -0.90
C ALA A 241 24.17 -12.37 -0.98
N ILE A 242 23.41 -11.31 -0.69
CA ILE A 242 21.94 -11.32 -0.84
C ILE A 242 21.58 -11.43 -2.32
N ALA A 243 22.27 -10.73 -3.21
CA ALA A 243 22.04 -10.81 -4.65
C ALA A 243 22.27 -12.23 -5.18
N ASP A 244 23.35 -12.90 -4.77
CA ASP A 244 23.65 -14.29 -5.13
C ASP A 244 22.60 -15.27 -4.61
N GLU A 245 22.11 -15.09 -3.38
CA GLU A 245 21.02 -15.90 -2.83
C GLU A 245 19.71 -15.73 -3.64
N TYR A 246 19.40 -14.50 -4.06
CA TYR A 246 18.24 -14.25 -4.91
C TYR A 246 18.41 -14.88 -6.28
N ILE A 247 19.58 -14.79 -6.91
CA ILE A 247 19.88 -15.44 -8.20
C ILE A 247 19.68 -16.94 -8.10
N ALA A 248 20.21 -17.59 -7.05
CA ALA A 248 20.05 -19.02 -6.83
C ALA A 248 18.58 -19.43 -6.64
N SER A 249 17.77 -18.59 -5.99
CA SER A 249 16.34 -18.81 -5.79
C SER A 249 15.56 -18.60 -7.09
N LEU A 250 15.90 -17.58 -7.87
CA LEU A 250 15.30 -17.29 -9.16
C LEU A 250 15.57 -18.39 -10.20
N ALA A 251 16.76 -19.00 -10.19
CA ALA A 251 17.06 -20.14 -11.03
C ALA A 251 16.07 -21.30 -10.83
N LYS A 252 15.68 -21.56 -9.57
CA LYS A 252 14.65 -22.56 -9.25
C LYS A 252 13.26 -22.17 -9.76
N ILE A 253 12.87 -20.89 -9.64
CA ILE A 253 11.59 -20.38 -10.13
C ILE A 253 11.52 -20.50 -11.65
N TYR A 254 12.61 -20.21 -12.35
CA TYR A 254 12.69 -20.23 -13.81
C TYR A 254 12.95 -21.64 -14.39
N GLY A 255 13.21 -22.64 -13.55
CA GLY A 255 13.44 -24.03 -13.97
C GLY A 255 14.79 -24.25 -14.67
N THR A 256 15.80 -23.46 -14.30
CA THR A 256 17.17 -23.53 -14.83
C THR A 256 18.18 -23.96 -13.77
#